data_e3a84761c152dd954dc38bcd7910aad2
#
_entry.id   e3a84761c152dd954dc38bcd7910aad2
#
_cell.length_a   1.000
_cell.length_b   1.000
_cell.length_c   1.000
_cell.angle_alpha   90.00
_cell.angle_beta   90.00
_cell.angle_gamma   90.00
#
_symmetry.space_group_name_H-M   'P 1'
#
loop_
_entity.id
_entity.type
_entity.pdbx_description
1 polymer ?
#
loop_
_entity_poly.entity_id
_entity_poly.type
_entity_poly.pdbx_seq_one_letter_code
_entity_poly.pdbx_strand_id
1 'polypeptide(L)'
;MISLDVLQKAPDKPGVYIFKKGKKALYIGKAKSLRDRLLQHYKLAEKDGKERAIINNSTDVEWIITRNTYEALTLEVDLIQLHKPRYNVLHKYGGGYPLLLITNETFPTIKVVRGTDHKGQLFGPFFSTSKARRVKRLIHKVFKLRTCDPMPIRKEPCMDYHLGLCSAPCCGLVDKDSYNLSVKSAIALLSGDVSQVLEELYSRIEVEMQNLSFERCAMLRDQIQALENLSRGQRVSGLEYSNADIIYQMGRLVGLFLIRSGRLVDKQVITLDKEEELEEFLLGFYYTSPLPKNLMVNFEISEEALWWLRQRGSFNLIKEIDRDLEELIRENLGHQLDPELLRGEFNRLLNMGLPERIEGFDISHFYGDYTVGSCVVWEMGDMNKKAYRRYKIKTFKGVDDYRALEEVLPAEQKG
;
A
#
# COMPACT_ATOMS: atom_id res chain seq x y z
N MET A 1 -29.14 -5.77 20.51
CA MET A 1 -29.05 -4.32 20.72
C MET A 1 -28.62 -4.05 22.15
N ILE A 2 -27.58 -3.29 22.36
CA ILE A 2 -27.08 -2.93 23.72
C ILE A 2 -27.99 -1.86 24.30
N SER A 3 -28.36 -2.01 25.59
CA SER A 3 -29.18 -1.02 26.29
C SER A 3 -28.33 0.12 26.86
N LEU A 4 -28.91 1.31 26.96
CA LEU A 4 -28.27 2.50 27.52
C LEU A 4 -27.74 2.26 28.95
N ASP A 5 -28.47 1.50 29.74
CA ASP A 5 -28.11 1.19 31.15
C ASP A 5 -26.77 0.43 31.26
N VAL A 6 -26.43 -0.40 30.26
CA VAL A 6 -25.15 -1.12 30.25
C VAL A 6 -24.01 -0.14 29.95
N LEU A 7 -24.21 0.81 29.06
CA LEU A 7 -23.21 1.81 28.68
C LEU A 7 -22.92 2.81 29.79
N GLN A 8 -23.95 3.14 30.61
CA GLN A 8 -23.82 4.04 31.74
C GLN A 8 -22.99 3.45 32.88
N LYS A 9 -22.87 2.11 32.96
CA LYS A 9 -22.05 1.43 33.98
C LYS A 9 -20.54 1.56 33.72
N ALA A 10 -20.13 2.01 32.54
CA ALA A 10 -18.73 2.21 32.26
C ALA A 10 -18.10 3.28 33.17
N PRO A 11 -16.85 3.09 33.61
CA PRO A 11 -16.15 4.04 34.46
C PRO A 11 -15.76 5.31 33.69
N ASP A 12 -15.68 6.43 34.41
CA ASP A 12 -15.10 7.67 33.89
C ASP A 12 -13.57 7.63 34.04
N LYS A 13 -12.93 6.80 33.21
CA LYS A 13 -11.49 6.55 33.22
C LYS A 13 -11.03 6.29 31.76
N PRO A 14 -9.73 6.54 31.44
CA PRO A 14 -9.18 6.16 30.15
C PRO A 14 -9.15 4.64 29.99
N GLY A 15 -9.31 4.19 28.76
CA GLY A 15 -9.29 2.76 28.46
C GLY A 15 -9.71 2.43 27.05
N VAL A 16 -9.84 1.12 26.79
CA VAL A 16 -10.29 0.54 25.54
C VAL A 16 -11.64 -0.14 25.76
N TYR A 17 -12.56 0.03 24.82
CA TYR A 17 -13.86 -0.63 24.83
C TYR A 17 -14.02 -1.52 23.61
N ILE A 18 -14.77 -2.60 23.75
CA ILE A 18 -14.94 -3.65 22.76
C ILE A 18 -16.43 -3.97 22.62
N PHE A 19 -17.03 -3.61 21.50
CA PHE A 19 -18.37 -4.06 21.15
C PHE A 19 -18.32 -5.48 20.59
N LYS A 20 -19.11 -6.39 21.15
CA LYS A 20 -19.08 -7.84 20.84
C LYS A 20 -20.42 -8.36 20.36
N LYS A 21 -20.37 -9.43 19.54
CA LYS A 21 -21.49 -10.34 19.28
C LYS A 21 -21.09 -11.74 19.71
N GLY A 22 -21.55 -12.17 20.88
CA GLY A 22 -21.04 -13.36 21.54
C GLY A 22 -19.52 -13.22 21.83
N LYS A 23 -18.73 -14.16 21.32
CA LYS A 23 -17.25 -14.14 21.49
C LYS A 23 -16.50 -13.27 20.47
N LYS A 24 -17.18 -12.75 19.44
CA LYS A 24 -16.54 -12.04 18.34
C LYS A 24 -16.57 -10.53 18.60
N ALA A 25 -15.40 -9.88 18.58
CA ALA A 25 -15.30 -8.42 18.56
C ALA A 25 -15.83 -7.88 17.23
N LEU A 26 -16.68 -6.86 17.28
CA LEU A 26 -17.24 -6.17 16.13
C LEU A 26 -16.57 -4.81 15.92
N TYR A 27 -16.27 -4.09 17.01
CA TYR A 27 -15.59 -2.81 16.99
C TYR A 27 -14.78 -2.66 18.28
N ILE A 28 -13.61 -2.06 18.19
CA ILE A 28 -12.71 -1.73 19.29
C ILE A 28 -12.36 -0.26 19.17
N GLY A 29 -12.35 0.46 20.29
CA GLY A 29 -11.97 1.87 20.32
C GLY A 29 -11.39 2.30 21.65
N LYS A 30 -10.57 3.36 21.63
CA LYS A 30 -10.00 4.00 22.82
C LYS A 30 -10.90 5.14 23.32
N ALA A 31 -10.77 5.49 24.59
CA ALA A 31 -11.44 6.63 25.19
C ALA A 31 -10.57 7.29 26.28
N LYS A 32 -10.69 8.62 26.41
CA LYS A 32 -10.21 9.36 27.58
C LYS A 32 -11.16 9.16 28.78
N SER A 33 -12.46 9.08 28.50
CA SER A 33 -13.54 8.67 29.40
C SER A 33 -14.35 7.58 28.72
N LEU A 34 -14.27 6.36 29.21
CA LEU A 34 -15.00 5.21 28.65
C LEU A 34 -16.52 5.46 28.66
N ARG A 35 -17.05 6.03 29.74
CA ARG A 35 -18.49 6.35 29.86
C ARG A 35 -18.93 7.33 28.79
N ASP A 36 -18.25 8.46 28.67
CA ASP A 36 -18.64 9.51 27.73
C ASP A 36 -18.59 9.03 26.30
N ARG A 37 -17.54 8.27 25.95
CA ARG A 37 -17.36 7.75 24.60
C ARG A 37 -18.43 6.72 24.23
N LEU A 38 -18.78 5.81 25.14
CA LEU A 38 -19.83 4.83 24.93
C LEU A 38 -21.21 5.47 24.78
N LEU A 39 -21.51 6.51 25.60
CA LEU A 39 -22.72 7.29 25.45
C LEU A 39 -22.76 8.10 24.15
N GLN A 40 -21.61 8.59 23.69
CA GLN A 40 -21.49 9.26 22.40
C GLN A 40 -21.83 8.31 21.23
N HIS A 41 -21.33 7.06 21.24
CA HIS A 41 -21.69 6.04 20.26
C HIS A 41 -23.20 5.82 20.20
N TYR A 42 -23.85 5.73 21.35
CA TYR A 42 -25.31 5.54 21.42
C TYR A 42 -26.08 6.70 20.79
N LYS A 43 -25.68 7.95 21.09
CA LYS A 43 -26.29 9.16 20.53
C LYS A 43 -26.03 9.27 19.01
N LEU A 44 -24.83 8.95 18.56
CA LEU A 44 -24.48 8.98 17.14
C LEU A 44 -25.20 7.91 16.32
N ALA A 45 -25.61 6.79 16.92
CA ALA A 45 -26.35 5.72 16.23
C ALA A 45 -27.69 6.18 15.63
N GLU A 46 -28.26 7.29 16.09
CA GLU A 46 -29.45 7.88 15.48
C GLU A 46 -29.16 8.50 14.11
N LYS A 47 -27.97 9.07 13.93
CA LYS A 47 -27.57 9.88 12.76
C LYS A 47 -26.60 9.15 11.81
N ASP A 48 -25.81 8.24 12.32
CA ASP A 48 -24.73 7.57 11.62
C ASP A 48 -25.03 6.08 11.40
N GLY A 49 -24.99 5.64 10.16
CA GLY A 49 -25.28 4.25 9.75
C GLY A 49 -24.28 3.23 10.31
N LYS A 50 -22.97 3.59 10.43
CA LYS A 50 -21.93 2.73 10.98
C LYS A 50 -22.15 2.56 12.50
N GLU A 51 -22.36 3.66 13.22
CA GLU A 51 -22.63 3.63 14.66
C GLU A 51 -23.89 2.84 14.97
N ARG A 52 -24.94 3.03 14.17
CA ARG A 52 -26.19 2.26 14.26
C ARG A 52 -25.93 0.77 14.04
N ALA A 53 -25.10 0.41 13.08
CA ALA A 53 -24.75 -0.98 12.80
C ALA A 53 -23.93 -1.60 13.95
N ILE A 54 -23.00 -0.85 14.57
CA ILE A 54 -22.23 -1.29 15.74
C ILE A 54 -23.18 -1.59 16.90
N ILE A 55 -24.02 -0.62 17.31
CA ILE A 55 -24.94 -0.76 18.46
C ILE A 55 -25.96 -1.88 18.23
N ASN A 56 -26.57 -1.96 17.03
CA ASN A 56 -27.63 -2.93 16.76
C ASN A 56 -27.10 -4.36 16.63
N ASN A 57 -25.90 -4.56 16.08
CA ASN A 57 -25.32 -5.88 15.90
C ASN A 57 -24.58 -6.41 17.13
N SER A 58 -24.30 -5.56 18.10
CA SER A 58 -23.62 -5.96 19.32
C SER A 58 -24.59 -6.52 20.36
N THR A 59 -24.19 -7.59 21.03
CA THR A 59 -24.92 -8.21 22.13
C THR A 59 -24.35 -7.80 23.48
N ASP A 60 -23.09 -7.35 23.53
CA ASP A 60 -22.36 -7.01 24.73
C ASP A 60 -21.28 -5.97 24.47
N VAL A 61 -20.83 -5.29 25.54
CA VAL A 61 -19.71 -4.36 25.52
C VAL A 61 -18.80 -4.65 26.72
N GLU A 62 -17.52 -4.83 26.44
CA GLU A 62 -16.48 -4.95 27.46
C GLU A 62 -15.59 -3.73 27.43
N TRP A 63 -14.92 -3.44 28.53
CA TRP A 63 -13.91 -2.39 28.61
C TRP A 63 -12.74 -2.80 29.49
N ILE A 64 -11.57 -2.25 29.15
CA ILE A 64 -10.32 -2.43 29.86
C ILE A 64 -9.84 -1.04 30.27
N ILE A 65 -9.71 -0.81 31.60
CA ILE A 65 -9.21 0.47 32.11
C ILE A 65 -7.69 0.50 31.93
N THR A 66 -7.17 1.63 31.50
CA THR A 66 -5.74 1.89 31.38
C THR A 66 -5.30 3.04 32.26
N ARG A 67 -3.99 3.19 32.46
CA ARG A 67 -3.45 4.26 33.33
C ARG A 67 -3.53 5.64 32.67
N ASN A 68 -3.42 5.68 31.34
CA ASN A 68 -3.43 6.89 30.54
C ASN A 68 -3.86 6.61 29.10
N THR A 69 -3.97 7.66 28.28
CA THR A 69 -4.39 7.57 26.88
C THR A 69 -3.36 6.90 25.96
N TYR A 70 -2.07 6.98 26.27
CA TYR A 70 -1.00 6.33 25.52
C TYR A 70 -1.08 4.80 25.64
N GLU A 71 -1.32 4.31 26.86
CA GLU A 71 -1.54 2.88 27.12
C GLU A 71 -2.83 2.40 26.44
N ALA A 72 -3.91 3.22 26.48
CA ALA A 72 -5.14 2.93 25.77
C ALA A 72 -4.93 2.81 24.26
N LEU A 73 -4.17 3.71 23.64
CA LEU A 73 -3.85 3.66 22.22
C LEU A 73 -3.08 2.38 21.86
N THR A 74 -2.04 2.05 22.63
CA THR A 74 -1.23 0.84 22.36
C THR A 74 -2.11 -0.41 22.45
N LEU A 75 -2.92 -0.51 23.51
CA LEU A 75 -3.82 -1.64 23.71
C LEU A 75 -4.90 -1.73 22.61
N GLU A 76 -5.47 -0.59 22.19
CA GLU A 76 -6.43 -0.54 21.08
C GLU A 76 -5.84 -1.12 19.81
N VAL A 77 -4.65 -0.64 19.39
CA VAL A 77 -3.98 -1.09 18.16
C VAL A 77 -3.67 -2.59 18.24
N ASP A 78 -3.16 -3.08 19.36
CA ASP A 78 -2.87 -4.50 19.56
C ASP A 78 -4.14 -5.36 19.48
N LEU A 79 -5.23 -4.94 20.16
CA LEU A 79 -6.49 -5.65 20.13
C LEU A 79 -7.16 -5.63 18.75
N ILE A 80 -7.08 -4.53 18.01
CA ILE A 80 -7.59 -4.45 16.63
C ILE A 80 -6.84 -5.43 15.75
N GLN A 81 -5.52 -5.51 15.87
CA GLN A 81 -4.71 -6.45 15.10
C GLN A 81 -4.99 -7.92 15.46
N LEU A 82 -5.20 -8.19 16.74
CA LEU A 82 -5.50 -9.54 17.23
C LEU A 82 -6.89 -10.01 16.78
N HIS A 83 -7.91 -9.18 16.95
CA HIS A 83 -9.31 -9.56 16.73
C HIS A 83 -9.84 -9.25 15.36
N LYS A 84 -9.19 -8.34 14.60
CA LYS A 84 -9.58 -7.85 13.27
C LYS A 84 -11.08 -7.56 13.17
N PRO A 85 -11.60 -6.62 13.98
CA PRO A 85 -13.03 -6.37 14.10
C PRO A 85 -13.60 -5.80 12.81
N ARG A 86 -14.83 -6.20 12.45
CA ARG A 86 -15.45 -5.88 11.16
C ARG A 86 -15.61 -4.38 10.90
N TYR A 87 -15.88 -3.57 11.95
CA TYR A 87 -16.19 -2.16 11.82
C TYR A 87 -14.97 -1.24 12.02
N ASN A 88 -13.80 -1.79 12.35
CA ASN A 88 -12.56 -1.02 12.33
C ASN A 88 -11.98 -0.94 10.92
N VAL A 89 -11.37 0.20 10.58
CA VAL A 89 -10.76 0.45 9.24
C VAL A 89 -9.70 -0.58 8.92
N LEU A 90 -8.92 -0.97 9.91
CA LEU A 90 -7.86 -1.96 9.78
C LEU A 90 -8.32 -3.33 9.28
N HIS A 91 -9.60 -3.69 9.45
CA HIS A 91 -10.12 -4.93 8.86
C HIS A 91 -10.07 -4.90 7.33
N LYS A 92 -10.28 -3.73 6.72
CA LYS A 92 -10.21 -3.56 5.25
C LYS A 92 -8.76 -3.61 4.73
N TYR A 93 -7.77 -3.15 5.51
CA TYR A 93 -6.38 -2.94 5.08
C TYR A 93 -5.34 -3.69 5.93
N GLY A 94 -5.74 -4.32 7.04
CA GLY A 94 -4.89 -4.85 8.12
C GLY A 94 -4.31 -6.26 7.92
N GLY A 95 -4.33 -6.83 6.70
CA GLY A 95 -3.70 -8.14 6.43
C GLY A 95 -2.17 -8.10 6.36
N GLY A 96 -1.54 -6.96 6.66
CA GLY A 96 -0.11 -6.70 6.50
C GLY A 96 0.30 -6.72 5.02
N TYR A 97 0.99 -5.69 4.60
CA TYR A 97 1.54 -5.65 3.24
C TYR A 97 2.70 -6.63 3.10
N PRO A 98 2.92 -7.21 1.91
CA PRO A 98 4.11 -8.01 1.64
C PRO A 98 5.38 -7.18 1.84
N LEU A 99 6.35 -7.77 2.52
CA LEU A 99 7.70 -7.25 2.73
C LEU A 99 8.71 -8.20 2.09
N LEU A 100 9.87 -7.67 1.74
CA LEU A 100 11.04 -8.47 1.40
C LEU A 100 11.94 -8.55 2.63
N LEU A 101 12.27 -9.76 3.04
CA LEU A 101 13.17 -10.06 4.13
C LEU A 101 14.50 -10.56 3.57
N ILE A 102 15.59 -9.89 3.88
CA ILE A 102 16.94 -10.48 3.76
C ILE A 102 17.27 -11.12 5.10
N THR A 103 17.47 -12.44 5.10
CA THR A 103 17.68 -13.24 6.31
C THR A 103 19.05 -12.96 6.95
N ASN A 104 19.14 -13.11 8.28
CA ASN A 104 20.40 -12.95 9.01
C ASN A 104 21.08 -14.32 9.17
N GLU A 105 21.69 -14.82 8.10
CA GLU A 105 22.39 -16.10 8.02
C GLU A 105 23.79 -15.89 7.41
N THR A 106 24.66 -16.93 7.48
CA THR A 106 26.01 -16.87 6.87
C THR A 106 25.95 -16.58 5.38
N PHE A 107 24.97 -17.14 4.68
CA PHE A 107 24.62 -16.84 3.30
C PHE A 107 23.17 -16.41 3.26
N PRO A 108 22.86 -15.10 3.41
CA PRO A 108 21.50 -14.60 3.43
C PRO A 108 20.70 -14.97 2.18
N THR A 109 19.39 -15.15 2.33
CA THR A 109 18.46 -15.26 1.20
C THR A 109 17.39 -14.18 1.28
N ILE A 110 16.63 -13.99 0.20
CA ILE A 110 15.52 -13.04 0.16
C ILE A 110 14.18 -13.78 0.15
N LYS A 111 13.28 -13.40 1.07
CA LYS A 111 11.94 -13.98 1.23
C LYS A 111 10.87 -12.91 1.11
N VAL A 112 9.67 -13.30 0.66
CA VAL A 112 8.48 -12.47 0.77
C VAL A 112 7.78 -12.88 2.06
N VAL A 113 7.63 -11.93 2.98
CA VAL A 113 7.03 -12.16 4.30
C VAL A 113 5.91 -11.14 4.55
N ARG A 114 5.18 -11.30 5.63
CA ARG A 114 4.19 -10.33 6.13
C ARG A 114 4.44 -10.10 7.63
N GLY A 115 4.20 -8.87 8.08
CA GLY A 115 4.50 -8.47 9.45
C GLY A 115 5.98 -8.17 9.67
N THR A 116 6.28 -7.58 10.83
CA THR A 116 7.63 -7.08 11.17
C THR A 116 8.40 -8.00 12.13
N ASP A 117 7.77 -9.07 12.63
CA ASP A 117 8.38 -10.01 13.58
C ASP A 117 9.22 -11.08 12.84
N HIS A 118 10.30 -10.64 12.19
CA HIS A 118 11.22 -11.51 11.47
C HIS A 118 12.67 -11.15 11.77
N LYS A 119 13.52 -12.18 11.93
CA LYS A 119 14.97 -12.00 12.12
C LYS A 119 15.63 -11.70 10.78
N GLY A 120 16.07 -10.45 10.58
CA GLY A 120 16.72 -10.00 9.36
C GLY A 120 16.34 -8.56 9.01
N GLN A 121 16.71 -8.14 7.82
CA GLN A 121 16.43 -6.79 7.35
C GLN A 121 15.19 -6.78 6.43
N LEU A 122 14.20 -5.95 6.79
CA LEU A 122 12.93 -5.84 6.09
C LEU A 122 12.92 -4.65 5.14
N PHE A 123 12.35 -4.84 3.96
CA PHE A 123 12.21 -3.82 2.92
C PHE A 123 10.78 -3.81 2.38
N GLY A 124 10.26 -2.65 2.11
CA GLY A 124 8.88 -2.44 1.63
C GLY A 124 8.22 -1.30 2.39
N PRO A 125 6.91 -1.32 2.55
CA PRO A 125 5.96 -2.34 2.09
C PRO A 125 5.76 -2.35 0.58
N PHE A 126 5.20 -3.44 0.05
CA PHE A 126 4.73 -3.56 -1.33
C PHE A 126 3.22 -3.71 -1.33
N PHE A 127 2.48 -2.95 -2.14
CA PHE A 127 1.02 -3.01 -2.14
C PHE A 127 0.44 -4.27 -2.81
N SER A 128 1.29 -5.09 -3.44
CA SER A 128 0.86 -6.40 -3.93
C SER A 128 1.97 -7.46 -3.81
N THR A 129 1.56 -8.71 -3.55
CA THR A 129 2.50 -9.85 -3.49
C THR A 129 3.16 -10.11 -4.86
N SER A 130 2.49 -9.80 -5.97
CA SER A 130 3.07 -9.93 -7.31
C SER A 130 4.22 -8.95 -7.53
N LYS A 131 4.10 -7.70 -7.07
CA LYS A 131 5.20 -6.71 -7.11
C LYS A 131 6.38 -7.15 -6.26
N ALA A 132 6.15 -7.58 -5.01
CA ALA A 132 7.20 -8.09 -4.14
C ALA A 132 7.93 -9.30 -4.77
N ARG A 133 7.20 -10.24 -5.37
CA ARG A 133 7.77 -11.40 -6.06
C ARG A 133 8.56 -11.00 -7.32
N ARG A 134 8.13 -9.97 -8.05
CA ARG A 134 8.85 -9.43 -9.21
C ARG A 134 10.20 -8.86 -8.79
N VAL A 135 10.23 -8.04 -7.73
CA VAL A 135 11.48 -7.48 -7.18
C VAL A 135 12.38 -8.59 -6.64
N LYS A 136 11.85 -9.56 -5.89
CA LYS A 136 12.61 -10.74 -5.44
C LYS A 136 13.28 -11.45 -6.63
N ARG A 137 12.54 -11.70 -7.72
CA ARG A 137 13.07 -12.38 -8.92
C ARG A 137 14.17 -11.56 -9.60
N LEU A 138 14.01 -10.23 -9.65
CA LEU A 138 15.05 -9.34 -10.17
C LEU A 138 16.34 -9.45 -9.35
N ILE A 139 16.24 -9.45 -8.02
CA ILE A 139 17.38 -9.57 -7.12
C ILE A 139 18.10 -10.91 -7.33
N HIS A 140 17.38 -12.03 -7.43
CA HIS A 140 18.02 -13.32 -7.74
C HIS A 140 18.71 -13.29 -9.10
N LYS A 141 18.11 -12.69 -10.12
CA LYS A 141 18.69 -12.61 -11.46
C LYS A 141 19.98 -11.78 -11.51
N VAL A 142 20.00 -10.65 -10.80
CA VAL A 142 21.13 -9.69 -10.84
C VAL A 142 22.22 -10.07 -9.86
N PHE A 143 21.86 -10.30 -8.58
CA PHE A 143 22.82 -10.52 -7.51
C PHE A 143 23.07 -12.00 -7.18
N LYS A 144 22.33 -12.91 -7.80
CA LYS A 144 22.49 -14.37 -7.69
C LYS A 144 22.52 -14.88 -6.25
N LEU A 145 21.72 -14.25 -5.36
CA LEU A 145 21.54 -14.74 -4.00
C LEU A 145 20.89 -16.13 -4.02
N ARG A 146 21.22 -16.99 -3.04
CA ARG A 146 20.63 -18.34 -2.98
C ARG A 146 19.11 -18.30 -2.95
N THR A 147 18.51 -19.25 -3.65
CA THR A 147 17.04 -19.38 -3.77
C THR A 147 16.48 -20.39 -2.76
N CYS A 148 17.29 -21.37 -2.35
CA CYS A 148 16.90 -22.45 -1.43
C CYS A 148 16.78 -21.98 0.03
N ASP A 149 15.85 -22.60 0.76
CA ASP A 149 15.63 -22.41 2.18
C ASP A 149 14.99 -23.67 2.79
N PRO A 150 15.65 -24.32 3.76
CA PRO A 150 17.00 -24.05 4.26
C PRO A 150 18.08 -24.31 3.21
N MET A 151 19.32 -23.80 3.46
CA MET A 151 20.45 -24.05 2.57
C MET A 151 20.96 -25.50 2.77
N PRO A 152 20.87 -26.36 1.75
CA PRO A 152 21.46 -27.72 1.82
C PRO A 152 22.98 -27.65 1.60
N ILE A 153 23.71 -28.65 2.10
CA ILE A 153 25.08 -28.88 1.69
C ILE A 153 25.05 -29.88 0.53
N ARG A 154 25.62 -29.50 -0.63
CA ARG A 154 25.61 -30.31 -1.85
C ARG A 154 27.00 -30.40 -2.45
N LYS A 155 27.25 -31.49 -3.19
CA LYS A 155 28.50 -31.65 -3.98
C LYS A 155 28.39 -30.99 -5.34
N GLU A 156 27.17 -30.95 -5.90
CA GLU A 156 26.86 -30.40 -7.23
C GLU A 156 25.84 -29.28 -7.16
N PRO A 157 25.97 -28.25 -8.00
CA PRO A 157 25.01 -27.14 -8.06
C PRO A 157 23.65 -27.59 -8.56
N CYS A 158 22.60 -26.93 -8.08
CA CYS A 158 21.21 -27.18 -8.50
C CYS A 158 20.84 -26.42 -9.78
N MET A 159 19.63 -26.67 -10.29
CA MET A 159 19.10 -26.03 -11.50
C MET A 159 19.18 -24.50 -11.46
N ASP A 160 18.89 -23.87 -10.28
CA ASP A 160 18.91 -22.41 -10.16
C ASP A 160 20.30 -21.80 -10.39
N TYR A 161 21.38 -22.54 -10.13
CA TYR A 161 22.72 -22.11 -10.52
C TYR A 161 22.88 -22.09 -12.05
N HIS A 162 22.47 -23.16 -12.71
CA HIS A 162 22.55 -23.25 -14.18
C HIS A 162 21.64 -22.24 -14.90
N LEU A 163 20.52 -21.87 -14.26
CA LEU A 163 19.64 -20.78 -14.72
C LEU A 163 20.17 -19.37 -14.39
N GLY A 164 21.33 -19.25 -13.74
CA GLY A 164 21.92 -17.96 -13.37
C GLY A 164 21.17 -17.20 -12.29
N LEU A 165 20.34 -17.87 -11.49
CA LEU A 165 19.54 -17.29 -10.40
C LEU A 165 20.21 -17.38 -9.03
N CYS A 166 21.26 -18.22 -8.89
CA CYS A 166 21.96 -18.50 -7.64
C CYS A 166 23.45 -18.68 -7.90
N SER A 167 24.31 -18.23 -6.99
CA SER A 167 25.77 -18.41 -7.06
C SER A 167 26.27 -19.72 -6.45
N ALA A 168 25.36 -20.61 -6.01
CA ALA A 168 25.64 -21.93 -5.40
C ALA A 168 26.59 -21.92 -4.20
N PRO A 169 26.34 -21.11 -3.16
CA PRO A 169 27.14 -21.16 -1.93
C PRO A 169 27.11 -22.54 -1.23
N CYS A 170 26.04 -23.31 -1.47
CA CYS A 170 25.88 -24.66 -0.93
C CYS A 170 26.90 -25.70 -1.45
N CYS A 171 27.58 -25.39 -2.57
CA CYS A 171 28.63 -26.22 -3.17
C CYS A 171 30.00 -25.57 -3.07
N GLY A 172 30.14 -24.42 -2.38
CA GLY A 172 31.40 -23.69 -2.26
C GLY A 172 31.90 -23.03 -3.54
N LEU A 173 30.98 -22.79 -4.53
CA LEU A 173 31.33 -22.14 -5.81
C LEU A 173 31.49 -20.61 -5.69
N VAL A 174 31.10 -20.03 -4.58
CA VAL A 174 31.29 -18.62 -4.24
C VAL A 174 31.83 -18.50 -2.83
N ASP A 175 32.85 -17.67 -2.64
CA ASP A 175 33.37 -17.33 -1.33
C ASP A 175 32.44 -16.39 -0.56
N LYS A 176 32.59 -16.34 0.76
CA LYS A 176 31.74 -15.55 1.65
C LYS A 176 31.81 -14.05 1.36
N ASP A 177 32.98 -13.53 1.01
CA ASP A 177 33.18 -12.09 0.81
C ASP A 177 32.51 -11.63 -0.50
N SER A 178 32.67 -12.37 -1.58
CA SER A 178 31.99 -12.14 -2.86
C SER A 178 30.47 -12.28 -2.72
N TYR A 179 29.99 -13.23 -1.92
CA TYR A 179 28.57 -13.37 -1.63
C TYR A 179 28.02 -12.19 -0.82
N ASN A 180 28.75 -11.76 0.22
CA ASN A 180 28.36 -10.62 1.05
C ASN A 180 28.33 -9.31 0.25
N LEU A 181 29.22 -9.12 -0.73
CA LEU A 181 29.16 -7.98 -1.65
C LEU A 181 27.86 -7.99 -2.46
N SER A 182 27.45 -9.13 -2.97
CA SER A 182 26.16 -9.30 -3.67
C SER A 182 24.97 -9.01 -2.75
N VAL A 183 25.04 -9.41 -1.46
CA VAL A 183 24.02 -9.08 -0.46
C VAL A 183 23.96 -7.57 -0.20
N LYS A 184 25.11 -6.91 0.00
CA LYS A 184 25.19 -5.44 0.16
C LYS A 184 24.59 -4.72 -1.05
N SER A 185 24.90 -5.19 -2.27
CA SER A 185 24.36 -4.62 -3.51
C SER A 185 22.84 -4.77 -3.60
N ALA A 186 22.29 -5.92 -3.17
CA ALA A 186 20.86 -6.14 -3.09
C ALA A 186 20.18 -5.24 -2.04
N ILE A 187 20.82 -5.03 -0.89
CA ILE A 187 20.36 -4.11 0.16
C ILE A 187 20.37 -2.68 -0.36
N ALA A 188 21.43 -2.24 -1.02
CA ALA A 188 21.54 -0.89 -1.60
C ALA A 188 20.44 -0.63 -2.63
N LEU A 189 20.15 -1.62 -3.49
CA LEU A 189 19.04 -1.56 -4.42
C LEU A 189 17.69 -1.37 -3.70
N LEU A 190 17.44 -2.11 -2.64
CA LEU A 190 16.19 -2.07 -1.88
C LEU A 190 16.06 -0.82 -0.99
N SER A 191 17.17 -0.31 -0.46
CA SER A 191 17.24 0.91 0.36
C SER A 191 17.26 2.17 -0.47
N GLY A 192 17.72 2.07 -1.73
CA GLY A 192 17.87 3.20 -2.62
C GLY A 192 19.15 4.03 -2.44
N ASP A 193 20.05 3.59 -1.60
CA ASP A 193 21.36 4.21 -1.44
C ASP A 193 22.42 3.35 -2.15
N VAL A 194 22.65 3.66 -3.42
CA VAL A 194 23.50 2.86 -4.31
C VAL A 194 24.91 3.40 -4.46
N SER A 195 25.19 4.63 -4.03
CA SER A 195 26.45 5.32 -4.32
C SER A 195 27.65 4.59 -3.77
N GLN A 196 27.64 4.27 -2.47
CA GLN A 196 28.74 3.58 -1.80
C GLN A 196 29.00 2.19 -2.36
N VAL A 197 27.92 1.46 -2.73
CA VAL A 197 28.05 0.11 -3.27
C VAL A 197 28.56 0.13 -4.71
N LEU A 198 28.19 1.16 -5.50
CA LEU A 198 28.77 1.33 -6.83
C LEU A 198 30.29 1.55 -6.77
N GLU A 199 30.78 2.38 -5.86
CA GLU A 199 32.22 2.57 -5.65
C GLU A 199 32.92 1.24 -5.28
N GLU A 200 32.35 0.46 -4.35
CA GLU A 200 32.87 -0.85 -3.96
C GLU A 200 32.89 -1.84 -5.14
N LEU A 201 31.84 -1.84 -6.00
CA LEU A 201 31.76 -2.69 -7.19
C LEU A 201 32.76 -2.28 -8.27
N TYR A 202 32.96 -0.97 -8.51
CA TYR A 202 33.98 -0.50 -9.45
C TYR A 202 35.38 -0.85 -8.99
N SER A 203 35.71 -0.66 -7.73
CA SER A 203 37.02 -1.07 -7.16
C SER A 203 37.23 -2.57 -7.30
N ARG A 204 36.18 -3.36 -7.09
CA ARG A 204 36.28 -4.84 -7.20
C ARG A 204 36.47 -5.30 -8.63
N ILE A 205 35.82 -4.66 -9.61
CA ILE A 205 35.99 -5.05 -11.01
C ILE A 205 37.43 -4.82 -11.48
N GLU A 206 38.10 -3.75 -11.02
CA GLU A 206 39.50 -3.48 -11.32
C GLU A 206 40.41 -4.59 -10.80
N VAL A 207 40.19 -5.07 -9.59
CA VAL A 207 40.96 -6.20 -9.01
C VAL A 207 40.72 -7.50 -9.77
N GLU A 208 39.47 -7.80 -10.14
CA GLU A 208 39.13 -9.02 -10.89
C GLU A 208 39.67 -8.95 -12.35
N MET A 209 39.80 -7.77 -12.93
CA MET A 209 40.44 -7.55 -14.24
C MET A 209 41.93 -7.84 -14.16
N GLN A 210 42.64 -7.40 -13.14
CA GLN A 210 44.06 -7.72 -12.94
C GLN A 210 44.28 -9.21 -12.76
N ASN A 211 43.33 -9.91 -12.15
CA ASN A 211 43.38 -11.38 -11.96
C ASN A 211 42.88 -12.17 -13.18
N LEU A 212 42.55 -11.48 -14.31
CA LEU A 212 42.00 -12.08 -15.56
C LEU A 212 40.72 -12.91 -15.33
N SER A 213 39.96 -12.60 -14.27
CA SER A 213 38.72 -13.29 -13.92
C SER A 213 37.52 -12.77 -14.70
N PHE A 214 37.48 -12.97 -16.01
CA PHE A 214 36.50 -12.36 -16.94
C PHE A 214 35.03 -12.68 -16.59
N GLU A 215 34.74 -13.89 -16.13
CA GLU A 215 33.38 -14.26 -15.73
C GLU A 215 32.90 -13.45 -14.52
N ARG A 216 33.78 -13.23 -13.53
CA ARG A 216 33.49 -12.38 -12.37
C ARG A 216 33.31 -10.91 -12.77
N CYS A 217 34.17 -10.42 -13.67
CA CYS A 217 34.01 -9.07 -14.22
C CYS A 217 32.66 -8.89 -14.93
N ALA A 218 32.22 -9.87 -15.72
CA ALA A 218 30.90 -9.82 -16.37
C ALA A 218 29.75 -9.74 -15.33
N MET A 219 29.82 -10.56 -14.26
CA MET A 219 28.82 -10.52 -13.19
C MET A 219 28.78 -9.17 -12.47
N LEU A 220 29.95 -8.60 -12.12
CA LEU A 220 30.04 -7.30 -11.46
C LEU A 220 29.51 -6.19 -12.36
N ARG A 221 29.84 -6.21 -13.65
CA ARG A 221 29.30 -5.26 -14.65
C ARG A 221 27.78 -5.31 -14.72
N ASP A 222 27.18 -6.50 -14.75
CA ASP A 222 25.73 -6.66 -14.78
C ASP A 222 25.06 -6.10 -13.51
N GLN A 223 25.69 -6.24 -12.34
CA GLN A 223 25.25 -5.64 -11.09
C GLN A 223 25.34 -4.10 -11.13
N ILE A 224 26.47 -3.56 -11.59
CA ILE A 224 26.67 -2.11 -11.76
C ILE A 224 25.59 -1.56 -12.70
N GLN A 225 25.38 -2.17 -13.87
CA GLN A 225 24.39 -1.71 -14.84
C GLN A 225 22.97 -1.73 -14.27
N ALA A 226 22.61 -2.75 -13.47
CA ALA A 226 21.30 -2.81 -12.83
C ALA A 226 21.12 -1.68 -11.79
N LEU A 227 22.15 -1.39 -10.99
CA LEU A 227 22.12 -0.30 -10.01
C LEU A 227 22.10 1.08 -10.70
N GLU A 228 22.90 1.29 -11.76
CA GLU A 228 22.89 2.53 -12.52
C GLU A 228 21.58 2.78 -13.25
N ASN A 229 20.98 1.76 -13.89
CA ASN A 229 19.68 1.89 -14.55
C ASN A 229 18.59 2.31 -13.57
N LEU A 230 18.68 1.85 -12.32
CA LEU A 230 17.81 2.31 -11.25
C LEU A 230 18.14 3.74 -10.80
N SER A 231 19.41 4.14 -10.83
CA SER A 231 19.80 5.52 -10.49
C SER A 231 19.49 6.53 -11.58
N ARG A 232 19.40 6.13 -12.86
CA ARG A 232 19.14 6.99 -14.04
C ARG A 232 17.66 7.17 -14.40
N GLY A 233 16.70 6.34 -13.88
CA GLY A 233 15.26 6.47 -14.19
C GLY A 233 14.70 7.79 -13.67
N GLN A 234 13.49 8.15 -14.10
CA GLN A 234 12.81 9.39 -13.72
C GLN A 234 12.81 9.59 -12.20
N ARG A 235 13.65 10.50 -11.70
CA ARG A 235 13.50 11.07 -10.37
C ARG A 235 12.21 11.88 -10.39
N VAL A 236 11.44 11.80 -9.33
CA VAL A 236 10.39 12.80 -9.11
C VAL A 236 11.13 14.12 -8.91
N SER A 237 11.03 15.04 -9.87
CA SER A 237 11.68 16.34 -9.80
C SER A 237 11.23 17.05 -8.52
N GLY A 238 12.17 17.61 -7.76
CA GLY A 238 11.89 18.31 -6.51
C GLY A 238 11.99 17.47 -5.23
N LEU A 239 12.25 16.15 -5.28
CA LEU A 239 12.43 15.34 -4.08
C LEU A 239 13.88 15.37 -3.59
N GLU A 240 14.14 16.14 -2.54
CA GLU A 240 15.41 16.09 -1.78
C GLU A 240 15.56 14.78 -0.98
N TYR A 241 14.48 14.03 -0.77
CA TYR A 241 14.43 12.86 0.10
C TYR A 241 14.56 11.56 -0.69
N SER A 242 15.66 10.86 -0.46
CA SER A 242 15.93 9.57 -1.13
C SER A 242 14.98 8.45 -0.67
N ASN A 243 14.47 8.51 0.56
CA ASN A 243 13.61 7.47 1.16
C ASN A 243 12.52 8.12 2.01
N ALA A 244 11.29 8.13 1.50
CA ALA A 244 10.14 8.75 2.16
C ALA A 244 8.85 7.96 1.88
N ASP A 245 7.95 7.99 2.84
CA ASP A 245 6.55 7.63 2.62
C ASP A 245 5.72 8.91 2.71
N ILE A 246 4.87 9.13 1.71
CA ILE A 246 3.94 10.25 1.70
C ILE A 246 2.54 9.71 1.94
N ILE A 247 1.89 10.23 2.98
CA ILE A 247 0.49 9.96 3.27
C ILE A 247 -0.26 11.28 3.12
N TYR A 248 -1.02 11.38 2.05
CA TYR A 248 -1.70 12.61 1.67
C TYR A 248 -3.21 12.42 1.73
N GLN A 249 -3.88 13.27 2.53
CA GLN A 249 -5.34 13.27 2.66
C GLN A 249 -5.96 14.32 1.74
N MET A 250 -7.01 13.93 1.04
CA MET A 250 -7.87 14.82 0.25
C MET A 250 -9.33 14.42 0.49
N GLY A 251 -9.99 15.12 1.43
CA GLY A 251 -11.28 14.68 1.94
C GLY A 251 -11.19 13.25 2.51
N ARG A 252 -12.05 12.36 2.04
CA ARG A 252 -12.05 10.95 2.44
C ARG A 252 -11.02 10.07 1.71
N LEU A 253 -10.37 10.60 0.68
CA LEU A 253 -9.31 9.89 -0.03
C LEU A 253 -7.98 10.04 0.69
N VAL A 254 -7.26 8.96 0.81
CA VAL A 254 -5.90 8.91 1.35
C VAL A 254 -4.98 8.26 0.33
N GLY A 255 -4.02 9.04 -0.15
CA GLY A 255 -2.97 8.55 -1.02
C GLY A 255 -1.75 8.11 -0.22
N LEU A 256 -1.32 6.89 -0.43
CA LEU A 256 -0.02 6.38 0.01
C LEU A 256 0.94 6.33 -1.16
N PHE A 257 2.07 7.03 -1.03
CA PHE A 257 3.12 7.04 -2.04
C PHE A 257 4.44 6.63 -1.39
N LEU A 258 5.02 5.55 -1.88
CA LEU A 258 6.28 5.02 -1.36
C LEU A 258 7.43 5.47 -2.26
N ILE A 259 8.32 6.28 -1.70
CA ILE A 259 9.49 6.82 -2.40
C ILE A 259 10.74 6.12 -1.90
N ARG A 260 11.49 5.55 -2.82
CA ARG A 260 12.79 4.92 -2.57
C ARG A 260 13.77 5.39 -3.66
N SER A 261 14.97 5.78 -3.27
CA SER A 261 15.96 6.37 -4.18
C SER A 261 15.47 7.62 -4.93
N GLY A 262 14.61 8.43 -4.29
CA GLY A 262 14.00 9.59 -4.94
C GLY A 262 12.99 9.23 -6.05
N ARG A 263 12.45 8.00 -6.04
CA ARG A 263 11.47 7.52 -7.03
C ARG A 263 10.21 6.99 -6.38
N LEU A 264 9.10 7.21 -7.03
CA LEU A 264 7.84 6.57 -6.67
C LEU A 264 7.91 5.08 -7.03
N VAL A 265 8.09 4.23 -6.00
CA VAL A 265 8.16 2.77 -6.16
C VAL A 265 6.78 2.15 -6.23
N ASP A 266 5.86 2.64 -5.41
CA ASP A 266 4.48 2.15 -5.37
C ASP A 266 3.51 3.23 -4.89
N LYS A 267 2.26 3.13 -5.33
CA LYS A 267 1.18 4.01 -4.88
C LYS A 267 -0.09 3.21 -4.61
N GLN A 268 -0.82 3.63 -3.59
CA GLN A 268 -2.16 3.13 -3.29
C GLN A 268 -3.05 4.30 -2.90
N VAL A 269 -4.29 4.26 -3.32
CA VAL A 269 -5.32 5.20 -2.87
C VAL A 269 -6.39 4.41 -2.12
N ILE A 270 -6.82 4.95 -1.01
CA ILE A 270 -7.75 4.35 -0.06
C ILE A 270 -8.86 5.36 0.19
N THR A 271 -10.10 4.89 0.26
CA THR A 271 -11.23 5.71 0.68
C THR A 271 -11.60 5.35 2.11
N LEU A 272 -11.53 6.31 3.01
CA LEU A 272 -12.00 6.18 4.38
C LEU A 272 -13.52 6.37 4.45
N ASP A 273 -14.16 5.70 5.39
CA ASP A 273 -15.60 5.92 5.63
C ASP A 273 -15.82 7.29 6.32
N LYS A 274 -14.85 7.72 7.16
CA LYS A 274 -14.79 9.02 7.83
C LYS A 274 -13.36 9.55 7.86
N GLU A 275 -13.20 10.88 7.86
CA GLU A 275 -11.87 11.52 7.93
C GLU A 275 -11.15 11.22 9.25
N GLU A 276 -11.89 11.07 10.35
CA GLU A 276 -11.35 10.75 11.68
C GLU A 276 -10.68 9.35 11.75
N GLU A 277 -10.92 8.51 10.77
CA GLU A 277 -10.31 7.17 10.68
C GLU A 277 -8.86 7.19 10.17
N LEU A 278 -8.36 8.36 9.75
CA LEU A 278 -7.02 8.50 9.17
C LEU A 278 -5.90 8.11 10.13
N GLU A 279 -6.02 8.51 11.40
CA GLU A 279 -5.02 8.16 12.42
C GLU A 279 -5.04 6.66 12.71
N GLU A 280 -6.21 6.03 12.80
CA GLU A 280 -6.35 4.57 12.94
C GLU A 280 -5.68 3.85 11.76
N PHE A 281 -5.91 4.35 10.54
CA PHE A 281 -5.28 3.82 9.33
C PHE A 281 -3.75 3.94 9.40
N LEU A 282 -3.21 5.12 9.75
CA LEU A 282 -1.78 5.38 9.87
C LEU A 282 -1.10 4.41 10.85
N LEU A 283 -1.67 4.27 12.04
CA LEU A 283 -1.14 3.39 13.09
C LEU A 283 -1.16 1.93 12.65
N GLY A 284 -2.26 1.49 12.06
CA GLY A 284 -2.37 0.13 11.56
C GLY A 284 -1.46 -0.19 10.39
N PHE A 285 -1.23 0.77 9.51
CA PHE A 285 -0.26 0.65 8.43
C PHE A 285 1.15 0.40 8.98
N TYR A 286 1.61 1.22 9.91
CA TYR A 286 2.93 1.08 10.53
C TYR A 286 3.00 0.02 11.63
N TYR A 287 1.89 -0.56 12.05
CA TYR A 287 1.92 -1.76 12.90
C TYR A 287 2.53 -2.95 12.16
N THR A 288 2.23 -3.08 10.88
CA THR A 288 2.63 -4.21 10.02
C THR A 288 3.73 -3.87 9.01
N SER A 289 4.13 -2.60 8.93
CA SER A 289 5.12 -2.09 7.98
C SER A 289 6.26 -1.38 8.70
N PRO A 290 7.51 -1.46 8.20
CA PRO A 290 8.61 -0.69 8.76
C PRO A 290 8.40 0.81 8.55
N LEU A 291 8.84 1.61 9.52
CA LEU A 291 8.84 3.07 9.41
C LEU A 291 9.87 3.54 8.36
N PRO A 292 9.55 4.57 7.55
CA PRO A 292 10.49 5.18 6.62
C PRO A 292 11.48 6.09 7.38
N LYS A 293 12.56 6.53 6.72
CA LYS A 293 13.43 7.60 7.25
C LYS A 293 12.70 8.94 7.34
N ASN A 294 11.86 9.23 6.35
CA ASN A 294 11.05 10.45 6.28
C ASN A 294 9.59 10.09 6.08
N LEU A 295 8.74 10.62 6.94
CA LEU A 295 7.29 10.51 6.84
C LEU A 295 6.72 11.89 6.50
N MET A 296 6.11 12.02 5.32
CA MET A 296 5.52 13.26 4.83
C MET A 296 3.99 13.15 4.93
N VAL A 297 3.37 14.14 5.56
CA VAL A 297 1.90 14.17 5.75
C VAL A 297 1.39 15.60 5.58
N ASN A 298 0.15 15.75 5.11
CA ASN A 298 -0.55 17.03 5.01
C ASN A 298 -1.64 17.22 6.06
N PHE A 299 -1.61 16.42 7.12
CA PHE A 299 -2.59 16.46 8.22
C PHE A 299 -1.90 16.42 9.58
N GLU A 300 -2.65 16.77 10.62
CA GLU A 300 -2.16 16.73 11.99
C GLU A 300 -2.23 15.30 12.55
N ILE A 301 -1.16 14.88 13.22
CA ILE A 301 -1.07 13.60 13.93
C ILE A 301 -1.09 13.91 15.43
N SER A 302 -1.89 13.20 16.20
CA SER A 302 -1.97 13.39 17.66
C SER A 302 -0.63 13.11 18.34
N GLU A 303 -0.41 13.74 19.51
CA GLU A 303 0.82 13.50 20.28
C GLU A 303 0.93 12.03 20.71
N GLU A 304 -0.20 11.39 21.03
CA GLU A 304 -0.26 9.98 21.37
C GLU A 304 0.17 9.08 20.20
N ALA A 305 -0.31 9.37 19.00
CA ALA A 305 0.06 8.61 17.80
C ALA A 305 1.54 8.83 17.41
N LEU A 306 2.04 10.06 17.51
CA LEU A 306 3.47 10.36 17.30
C LEU A 306 4.36 9.63 18.30
N TRP A 307 3.97 9.64 19.58
CA TRP A 307 4.68 8.90 20.62
C TRP A 307 4.72 7.40 20.28
N TRP A 308 3.58 6.80 19.91
CA TRP A 308 3.50 5.39 19.55
C TRP A 308 4.40 5.04 18.34
N LEU A 309 4.39 5.87 17.30
CA LEU A 309 5.27 5.69 16.13
C LEU A 309 6.75 5.76 16.51
N ARG A 310 7.15 6.70 17.37
CA ARG A 310 8.53 6.86 17.85
C ARG A 310 9.03 5.68 18.69
N GLN A 311 8.14 4.96 19.38
CA GLN A 311 8.53 3.71 20.08
C GLN A 311 8.92 2.59 19.10
N ARG A 312 8.48 2.65 17.86
CA ARG A 312 8.75 1.65 16.82
C ARG A 312 9.98 1.97 15.96
N GLY A 313 10.45 3.20 15.98
CA GLY A 313 11.64 3.61 15.23
C GLY A 313 11.79 5.12 15.13
N SER A 314 12.97 5.54 14.68
CA SER A 314 13.27 6.95 14.42
C SER A 314 12.87 7.32 12.99
N PHE A 315 12.21 8.46 12.84
CA PHE A 315 11.84 9.03 11.54
C PHE A 315 11.77 10.57 11.63
N ASN A 316 11.93 11.23 10.50
CA ASN A 316 11.69 12.65 10.37
C ASN A 316 10.25 12.87 9.90
N LEU A 317 9.48 13.67 10.65
CA LEU A 317 8.14 14.08 10.24
C LEU A 317 8.23 15.37 9.45
N ILE A 318 7.66 15.38 8.24
CA ILE A 318 7.65 16.52 7.32
C ILE A 318 6.19 16.85 7.03
N LYS A 319 5.78 18.08 7.37
CA LYS A 319 4.40 18.56 7.16
C LYS A 319 4.29 19.48 5.94
N GLU A 320 5.40 20.08 5.54
CA GLU A 320 5.45 20.94 4.36
C GLU A 320 5.86 20.10 3.15
N ILE A 321 4.93 19.93 2.22
CA ILE A 321 5.15 19.23 0.96
C ILE A 321 5.41 20.28 -0.12
N ASP A 322 6.46 20.09 -0.90
CA ASP A 322 6.79 20.97 -2.02
C ASP A 322 5.61 21.06 -3.02
N ARG A 323 5.40 22.23 -3.62
CA ARG A 323 4.26 22.52 -4.49
C ARG A 323 4.18 21.58 -5.71
N ASP A 324 5.32 21.34 -6.35
CA ASP A 324 5.37 20.49 -7.56
C ASP A 324 5.03 19.05 -7.19
N LEU A 325 5.49 18.59 -6.03
CA LEU A 325 5.19 17.28 -5.49
C LEU A 325 3.72 17.18 -5.06
N GLU A 326 3.19 18.23 -4.44
CA GLU A 326 1.78 18.27 -4.04
C GLU A 326 0.85 18.24 -5.26
N GLU A 327 1.16 18.97 -6.32
CA GLU A 327 0.40 18.96 -7.57
C GLU A 327 0.41 17.57 -8.20
N LEU A 328 1.58 16.91 -8.28
CA LEU A 328 1.71 15.54 -8.76
C LEU A 328 0.88 14.55 -7.94
N ILE A 329 0.86 14.71 -6.60
CA ILE A 329 0.06 13.87 -5.70
C ILE A 329 -1.42 14.09 -5.96
N ARG A 330 -1.87 15.35 -6.06
CA ARG A 330 -3.27 15.72 -6.33
C ARG A 330 -3.76 15.19 -7.66
N GLU A 331 -2.98 15.31 -8.73
CA GLU A 331 -3.28 14.70 -10.03
C GLU A 331 -3.44 13.18 -9.92
N ASN A 332 -2.53 12.54 -9.21
CA ASN A 332 -2.57 11.08 -9.01
C ASN A 332 -3.76 10.61 -8.15
N LEU A 333 -4.27 11.44 -7.27
CA LEU A 333 -5.48 11.18 -6.47
C LEU A 333 -6.75 11.51 -7.26
N GLY A 334 -6.74 12.59 -8.05
CA GLY A 334 -7.89 13.07 -8.82
C GLY A 334 -8.38 12.10 -9.90
N HIS A 335 -7.55 11.16 -10.33
CA HIS A 335 -7.96 10.08 -11.23
C HIS A 335 -8.79 8.97 -10.55
N GLN A 336 -8.87 8.94 -9.22
CA GLN A 336 -9.81 8.09 -8.49
C GLN A 336 -10.92 8.98 -7.91
N LEU A 337 -11.97 9.10 -8.67
CA LEU A 337 -13.11 10.00 -8.46
C LEU A 337 -13.79 9.69 -7.11
N ASP A 338 -13.62 10.60 -6.14
CA ASP A 338 -14.53 10.70 -5.00
C ASP A 338 -15.85 11.29 -5.51
N PRO A 339 -17.00 10.64 -5.29
CA PRO A 339 -18.31 11.17 -5.72
C PRO A 339 -18.60 12.59 -5.20
N GLU A 340 -18.08 12.98 -4.04
CA GLU A 340 -18.26 14.33 -3.49
C GLU A 340 -17.38 15.39 -4.15
N LEU A 341 -16.15 15.05 -4.51
CA LEU A 341 -15.29 15.91 -5.32
C LEU A 341 -15.84 16.07 -6.73
N LEU A 342 -16.37 15.00 -7.34
CA LEU A 342 -17.08 15.07 -8.63
C LEU A 342 -18.27 16.03 -8.56
N ARG A 343 -19.06 16.02 -7.48
CA ARG A 343 -20.18 16.96 -7.30
C ARG A 343 -19.69 18.41 -7.31
N GLY A 344 -18.59 18.70 -6.63
CA GLY A 344 -17.97 20.04 -6.61
C GLY A 344 -17.49 20.47 -8.00
N GLU A 345 -16.84 19.58 -8.73
CA GLU A 345 -16.33 19.81 -10.08
C GLU A 345 -17.45 19.93 -11.12
N PHE A 346 -18.47 19.08 -11.08
CA PHE A 346 -19.65 19.19 -11.95
C PHE A 346 -20.41 20.50 -11.73
N ASN A 347 -20.60 20.90 -10.46
CA ASN A 347 -21.21 22.18 -10.14
C ASN A 347 -20.39 23.36 -10.68
N ARG A 348 -19.05 23.28 -10.58
CA ARG A 348 -18.15 24.34 -11.02
C ARG A 348 -18.03 24.44 -12.54
N LEU A 349 -17.97 23.30 -13.24
CA LEU A 349 -17.72 23.25 -14.69
C LEU A 349 -19.00 23.35 -15.52
N LEU A 350 -20.09 22.74 -15.07
CA LEU A 350 -21.33 22.60 -15.86
C LEU A 350 -22.49 23.35 -15.24
N ASN A 351 -22.31 23.98 -14.08
CA ASN A 351 -23.35 24.68 -13.33
C ASN A 351 -24.62 23.83 -13.11
N MET A 352 -24.44 22.53 -12.93
CA MET A 352 -25.49 21.54 -12.70
C MET A 352 -25.08 20.58 -11.60
N GLY A 353 -26.04 20.09 -10.81
CA GLY A 353 -25.81 19.08 -9.78
C GLY A 353 -25.28 17.79 -10.40
N LEU A 354 -24.68 16.94 -9.57
CA LEU A 354 -24.26 15.61 -10.02
C LEU A 354 -25.50 14.84 -10.50
N PRO A 355 -25.52 14.39 -11.75
CA PRO A 355 -26.66 13.61 -12.27
C PRO A 355 -26.77 12.29 -11.50
N GLU A 356 -27.99 11.79 -11.34
CA GLU A 356 -28.22 10.50 -10.69
C GLU A 356 -27.69 9.33 -11.52
N ARG A 357 -27.61 9.53 -12.84
CA ARG A 357 -27.15 8.53 -13.81
C ARG A 357 -26.25 9.18 -14.87
N ILE A 358 -25.12 8.56 -15.14
CA ILE A 358 -24.19 8.93 -16.22
C ILE A 358 -23.96 7.68 -17.07
N GLU A 359 -24.08 7.82 -18.38
CA GLU A 359 -23.81 6.78 -19.34
C GLU A 359 -22.59 7.17 -20.18
N GLY A 360 -21.61 6.26 -20.24
CA GLY A 360 -20.42 6.41 -21.07
C GLY A 360 -20.44 5.41 -22.22
N PHE A 361 -20.23 5.91 -23.43
CA PHE A 361 -20.20 5.09 -24.65
C PHE A 361 -18.80 5.04 -25.21
N ASP A 362 -18.42 3.84 -25.67
CA ASP A 362 -17.14 3.60 -26.38
C ASP A 362 -17.39 2.75 -27.61
N ILE A 363 -16.72 3.09 -28.71
CA ILE A 363 -16.83 2.37 -29.98
C ILE A 363 -15.50 1.68 -30.25
N SER A 364 -15.56 0.38 -30.54
CA SER A 364 -14.40 -0.44 -30.86
C SER A 364 -14.56 -1.08 -32.24
N HIS A 365 -13.52 -0.98 -33.06
CA HIS A 365 -13.45 -1.60 -34.38
C HIS A 365 -12.52 -2.81 -34.37
N PHE A 366 -12.98 -3.92 -34.92
CA PHE A 366 -12.19 -5.13 -35.03
C PHE A 366 -11.98 -5.49 -36.50
N TYR A 367 -10.74 -5.34 -36.99
CA TYR A 367 -10.31 -5.57 -38.38
C TYR A 367 -11.12 -4.81 -39.45
N GLY A 368 -11.74 -3.67 -39.12
CA GLY A 368 -12.52 -2.86 -40.07
C GLY A 368 -13.88 -3.43 -40.49
N ASP A 369 -14.19 -4.69 -40.19
CA ASP A 369 -15.44 -5.36 -40.61
C ASP A 369 -16.46 -5.48 -39.47
N TYR A 370 -16.00 -5.37 -38.22
CA TYR A 370 -16.86 -5.53 -37.06
C TYR A 370 -16.73 -4.32 -36.14
N THR A 371 -17.82 -3.57 -36.03
CA THR A 371 -17.91 -2.42 -35.11
C THR A 371 -18.85 -2.77 -33.95
N VAL A 372 -18.42 -2.54 -32.73
CA VAL A 372 -19.16 -2.82 -31.51
C VAL A 372 -19.15 -1.55 -30.64
N GLY A 373 -20.36 -1.14 -30.20
CA GLY A 373 -20.53 -0.13 -29.18
C GLY A 373 -20.62 -0.77 -27.80
N SER A 374 -20.07 -0.15 -26.77
CA SER A 374 -20.26 -0.49 -25.38
C SER A 374 -20.83 0.71 -24.60
N CYS A 375 -21.74 0.42 -23.69
CA CYS A 375 -22.29 1.40 -22.75
C CYS A 375 -21.93 0.97 -21.33
N VAL A 376 -21.31 1.86 -20.57
CA VAL A 376 -21.07 1.73 -19.15
C VAL A 376 -21.98 2.70 -18.41
N VAL A 377 -22.49 2.30 -17.26
CA VAL A 377 -23.47 3.08 -16.50
C VAL A 377 -22.94 3.32 -15.09
N TRP A 378 -22.88 4.59 -14.71
CA TRP A 378 -22.68 5.02 -13.34
C TRP A 378 -24.02 5.52 -12.79
N GLU A 379 -24.38 5.10 -11.58
CA GLU A 379 -25.69 5.39 -11.00
C GLU A 379 -25.55 5.54 -9.48
N MET A 380 -26.09 6.61 -8.92
CA MET A 380 -26.14 6.86 -7.48
C MET A 380 -24.78 6.75 -6.74
N GLY A 381 -23.68 7.07 -7.40
CA GLY A 381 -22.32 7.07 -6.79
C GLY A 381 -21.47 5.86 -7.09
N ASP A 382 -21.96 4.85 -7.83
CA ASP A 382 -21.20 3.64 -8.14
C ASP A 382 -21.45 3.15 -9.58
N MET A 383 -20.56 2.29 -10.08
CA MET A 383 -20.69 1.67 -11.40
C MET A 383 -21.74 0.56 -11.40
N ASN A 384 -22.88 0.79 -12.06
CA ASN A 384 -23.94 -0.22 -12.20
C ASN A 384 -23.63 -1.21 -13.31
N LYS A 385 -22.84 -2.25 -13.01
CA LYS A 385 -22.44 -3.28 -13.98
C LYS A 385 -23.60 -4.09 -14.56
N LYS A 386 -24.78 -4.10 -13.88
CA LYS A 386 -25.98 -4.79 -14.38
C LYS A 386 -26.65 -4.03 -15.51
N ALA A 387 -26.42 -2.71 -15.60
CA ALA A 387 -26.93 -1.84 -16.63
C ALA A 387 -25.98 -1.70 -17.85
N TYR A 388 -24.80 -2.35 -17.84
CA TYR A 388 -23.87 -2.32 -18.97
C TYR A 388 -24.48 -3.00 -20.18
N ARG A 389 -24.30 -2.41 -21.35
CA ARG A 389 -24.83 -2.92 -22.62
C ARG A 389 -23.74 -2.99 -23.69
N ARG A 390 -23.95 -3.88 -24.67
CA ARG A 390 -23.13 -4.01 -25.86
C ARG A 390 -24.03 -3.98 -27.07
N TYR A 391 -23.63 -3.20 -28.05
CA TYR A 391 -24.36 -2.98 -29.30
C TYR A 391 -23.54 -3.47 -30.48
N LYS A 392 -24.14 -4.27 -31.32
CA LYS A 392 -23.55 -4.64 -32.61
C LYS A 392 -24.03 -3.63 -33.65
N ILE A 393 -23.11 -2.87 -34.24
CA ILE A 393 -23.41 -1.90 -35.29
C ILE A 393 -23.77 -2.63 -36.56
N LYS A 394 -24.89 -2.25 -37.19
CA LYS A 394 -25.44 -2.92 -38.36
C LYS A 394 -25.64 -2.02 -39.58
N THR A 395 -25.71 -0.69 -39.37
CA THR A 395 -26.08 0.27 -40.43
C THR A 395 -24.98 0.53 -41.44
N PHE A 396 -23.71 0.29 -41.09
CA PHE A 396 -22.58 0.48 -41.99
C PHE A 396 -21.42 -0.48 -41.70
N LYS A 397 -20.49 -0.55 -42.66
CA LYS A 397 -19.20 -1.23 -42.48
C LYS A 397 -18.07 -0.21 -42.64
N GLY A 398 -17.05 -0.34 -41.83
CA GLY A 398 -15.89 0.57 -41.81
C GLY A 398 -15.66 1.22 -40.44
N VAL A 399 -14.68 2.11 -40.37
CA VAL A 399 -14.26 2.79 -39.13
C VAL A 399 -14.83 4.19 -39.16
N ASP A 400 -15.94 4.39 -38.44
CA ASP A 400 -16.60 5.69 -38.26
C ASP A 400 -17.31 5.71 -36.91
N ASP A 401 -16.65 6.31 -35.92
CA ASP A 401 -17.14 6.37 -34.53
C ASP A 401 -18.40 7.20 -34.40
N TYR A 402 -18.52 8.28 -35.18
CA TYR A 402 -19.67 9.17 -35.12
C TYR A 402 -20.96 8.49 -35.61
N ARG A 403 -20.86 7.81 -36.74
CA ARG A 403 -21.99 7.02 -37.26
C ARG A 403 -22.36 5.85 -36.36
N ALA A 404 -21.37 5.23 -35.73
CA ALA A 404 -21.61 4.17 -34.78
C ALA A 404 -22.34 4.69 -33.53
N LEU A 405 -21.94 5.86 -33.02
CA LEU A 405 -22.62 6.53 -31.91
C LEU A 405 -24.05 6.95 -32.26
N GLU A 406 -24.29 7.44 -33.50
CA GLU A 406 -25.67 7.77 -33.98
C GLU A 406 -26.60 6.56 -33.99
N GLU A 407 -26.08 5.33 -34.20
CA GLU A 407 -26.87 4.11 -34.13
C GLU A 407 -27.15 3.67 -32.68
N VAL A 408 -26.20 3.87 -31.76
CA VAL A 408 -26.28 3.44 -30.36
C VAL A 408 -27.13 4.36 -29.51
N LEU A 409 -26.98 5.68 -29.63
CA LEU A 409 -27.67 6.66 -28.79
C LEU A 409 -29.21 6.64 -28.89
N PRO A 410 -29.85 6.52 -30.06
CA PRO A 410 -31.30 6.42 -30.17
C PRO A 410 -31.88 5.12 -29.61
N ALA A 411 -31.10 4.07 -29.51
CA ALA A 411 -31.54 2.78 -28.96
C ALA A 411 -31.81 2.84 -27.45
N GLU A 412 -31.13 3.74 -26.75
CA GLU A 412 -31.28 3.98 -25.30
C GLU A 412 -32.50 4.83 -24.94
N GLN A 413 -32.95 5.71 -25.85
CA GLN A 413 -34.16 6.56 -25.60
C GLN A 413 -35.48 5.75 -25.71
N LYS A 414 -35.43 4.50 -26.12
CA LYS A 414 -36.61 3.62 -26.31
C LYS A 414 -36.75 2.52 -25.26
N GLY A 415 -35.87 2.46 -24.27
CA GLY A 415 -35.91 1.52 -23.13
C GLY A 415 -36.09 2.23 -21.81
#